data_7c6411e1642a7d7831c2b993bf7a44fc
#
_entry.id   7c6411e1642a7d7831c2b993bf7a44fc
#
_cell.length_a   1.000
_cell.length_b   1.000
_cell.length_c   1.000
_cell.angle_alpha   90.00
_cell.angle_beta   90.00
_cell.angle_gamma   90.00
#
_symmetry.space_group_name_H-M   'P 1'
#
loop_
_entity.id
_entity.type
_entity.pdbx_description
1 polymer ?
#
loop_
_entity_poly.entity_id
_entity_poly.type
_entity_poly.pdbx_seq_one_letter_code
_entity_poly.pdbx_strand_id
1 'polypeptide(L)'
;IVRYLATKHSPGSMMPSTIEGRAQVEMWMDWQQTTLMPGLGPLFLGLVRTPARDRNLNVMGSAAREVEAGLRVLDGHLTGKTFIMGDAFTAADIALGCVAYRWYTLDIDHADLPNLNAWYEHLKKRHGFAKNVMMPLT
;
A
#
# COMPACT_ATOMS: atom_id res chain seq x y z
N ILE A 1 12.04 -9.64 -1.00
CA ILE A 1 13.00 -8.83 -1.81
C ILE A 1 13.21 -7.46 -1.14
N VAL A 2 12.15 -6.65 -0.87
CA VAL A 2 12.28 -5.29 -0.31
C VAL A 2 13.07 -5.29 1.02
N ARG A 3 12.74 -6.16 1.98
CA ARG A 3 13.45 -6.28 3.26
C ARG A 3 14.95 -6.53 3.06
N TYR A 4 15.30 -7.46 2.19
CA TYR A 4 16.70 -7.79 1.89
C TYR A 4 17.45 -6.59 1.33
N LEU A 5 16.88 -5.94 0.30
CA LEU A 5 17.50 -4.79 -0.34
C LEU A 5 17.63 -3.59 0.61
N ALA A 6 16.60 -3.29 1.40
CA ALA A 6 16.62 -2.22 2.38
C ALA A 6 17.70 -2.46 3.46
N THR A 7 17.80 -3.70 3.98
CA THR A 7 18.81 -4.06 4.97
C THR A 7 20.22 -4.00 4.37
N LYS A 8 20.41 -4.47 3.14
CA LYS A 8 21.72 -4.56 2.51
C LYS A 8 22.25 -3.20 2.02
N HIS A 9 21.38 -2.37 1.45
CA HIS A 9 21.79 -1.17 0.73
C HIS A 9 21.41 0.15 1.43
N SER A 10 20.53 0.12 2.42
CA SER A 10 20.07 1.30 3.15
C SER A 10 19.88 1.02 4.65
N PRO A 11 20.89 0.44 5.33
CA PRO A 11 20.81 0.18 6.76
C PRO A 11 20.72 1.50 7.53
N GLY A 12 19.86 1.55 8.56
CA GLY A 12 19.64 2.75 9.37
C GLY A 12 18.74 3.81 8.70
N SER A 13 18.37 3.63 7.42
CA SER A 13 17.47 4.52 6.69
C SER A 13 16.18 3.79 6.31
N MET A 14 16.13 3.11 5.15
CA MET A 14 14.91 2.38 4.74
C MET A 14 14.58 1.19 5.67
N MET A 15 15.59 0.64 6.34
CA MET A 15 15.40 -0.34 7.41
C MET A 15 16.13 0.21 8.66
N PRO A 16 15.39 0.59 9.72
CA PRO A 16 15.98 1.11 10.94
C PRO A 16 17.01 0.15 11.53
N SER A 17 18.04 0.70 12.20
CA SER A 17 19.09 -0.09 12.86
C SER A 17 18.70 -0.59 14.25
N THR A 18 17.70 0.04 14.89
CA THR A 18 17.18 -0.42 16.19
C THR A 18 16.25 -1.63 15.99
N ILE A 19 16.25 -2.52 16.97
CA ILE A 19 15.40 -3.73 16.95
C ILE A 19 13.93 -3.34 16.89
N GLU A 20 13.51 -2.37 17.70
CA GLU A 20 12.13 -1.88 17.78
C GLU A 20 11.67 -1.21 16.47
N GLY A 21 12.50 -0.32 15.92
CA GLY A 21 12.18 0.34 14.66
C GLY A 21 12.08 -0.65 13.50
N ARG A 22 12.99 -1.63 13.46
CA ARG A 22 12.95 -2.71 12.48
C ARG A 22 11.67 -3.55 12.61
N ALA A 23 11.33 -3.96 13.83
CA ALA A 23 10.12 -4.73 14.10
C ALA A 23 8.85 -3.98 13.65
N GLN A 24 8.79 -2.67 13.86
CA GLN A 24 7.67 -1.84 13.42
C GLN A 24 7.55 -1.77 11.89
N VAL A 25 8.67 -1.58 11.17
CA VAL A 25 8.67 -1.60 9.69
C VAL A 25 8.21 -2.96 9.17
N GLU A 26 8.74 -4.05 9.74
CA GLU A 26 8.40 -5.41 9.34
C GLU A 26 6.93 -5.72 9.65
N MET A 27 6.41 -5.27 10.79
CA MET A 27 4.99 -5.40 11.16
C MET A 27 4.07 -4.78 10.10
N TRP A 28 4.35 -3.55 9.65
CA TRP A 28 3.55 -2.90 8.62
C TRP A 28 3.63 -3.60 7.27
N MET A 29 4.79 -4.16 6.92
CA MET A 29 4.94 -4.95 5.69
C MET A 29 4.17 -6.28 5.77
N ASP A 30 4.15 -6.94 6.93
CA ASP A 30 3.38 -8.17 7.13
C ASP A 30 1.89 -7.89 7.23
N TRP A 31 1.50 -6.81 7.90
CA TRP A 31 0.11 -6.35 7.95
C TRP A 31 -0.45 -6.08 6.55
N GLN A 32 0.32 -5.47 5.67
CA GLN A 32 -0.06 -5.28 4.27
C GLN A 32 -0.38 -6.61 3.59
N GLN A 33 0.45 -7.65 3.78
CA GLN A 33 0.25 -8.97 3.18
C GLN A 33 -0.96 -9.71 3.75
N THR A 34 -1.19 -9.59 5.06
CA THR A 34 -2.21 -10.38 5.77
C THR A 34 -3.57 -9.68 5.83
N THR A 35 -3.60 -8.36 5.73
CA THR A 35 -4.84 -7.57 5.87
C THR A 35 -5.33 -7.00 4.54
N LEU A 36 -4.46 -6.41 3.73
CA LEU A 36 -4.90 -5.73 2.50
C LEU A 36 -4.89 -6.66 1.27
N MET A 37 -3.87 -7.52 1.15
CA MET A 37 -3.73 -8.37 -0.04
C MET A 37 -4.84 -9.41 -0.22
N PRO A 38 -5.42 -10.01 0.84
CA PRO A 38 -6.54 -10.94 0.66
C PRO A 38 -7.75 -10.33 -0.06
N GLY A 39 -8.08 -9.07 0.21
CA GLY A 39 -9.14 -8.35 -0.51
C GLY A 39 -8.65 -7.76 -1.85
N LEU A 40 -7.46 -7.15 -1.87
CA LEU A 40 -6.94 -6.49 -3.08
C LEU A 40 -6.68 -7.48 -4.23
N GLY A 41 -6.24 -8.69 -3.93
CA GLY A 41 -5.96 -9.72 -4.95
C GLY A 41 -7.20 -10.05 -5.80
N PRO A 42 -8.30 -10.54 -5.21
CA PRO A 42 -9.54 -10.80 -5.93
C PRO A 42 -10.12 -9.58 -6.63
N LEU A 43 -10.06 -8.41 -5.99
CA LEU A 43 -10.54 -7.15 -6.59
C LEU A 43 -9.73 -6.79 -7.85
N PHE A 44 -8.41 -6.85 -7.76
CA PHE A 44 -7.51 -6.58 -8.88
C PHE A 44 -7.74 -7.58 -10.03
N LEU A 45 -7.78 -8.87 -9.73
CA LEU A 45 -8.02 -9.90 -10.75
C LEU A 45 -9.38 -9.71 -11.42
N GLY A 46 -10.41 -9.41 -10.65
CA GLY A 46 -11.76 -9.17 -11.17
C GLY A 46 -11.83 -7.95 -12.09
N LEU A 47 -11.22 -6.83 -11.73
CA LEU A 47 -11.30 -5.59 -12.51
C LEU A 47 -10.33 -5.54 -13.68
N VAL A 48 -9.10 -6.05 -13.50
CA VAL A 48 -8.01 -5.88 -14.48
C VAL A 48 -7.87 -7.09 -15.40
N ARG A 49 -8.08 -8.32 -14.87
CA ARG A 49 -7.80 -9.56 -15.61
C ARG A 49 -9.04 -10.31 -16.07
N THR A 50 -10.22 -10.04 -15.47
CA THR A 50 -11.45 -10.77 -15.81
C THR A 50 -12.30 -9.92 -16.76
N PRO A 51 -12.73 -10.48 -17.91
CA PRO A 51 -13.67 -9.81 -18.80
C PRO A 51 -14.95 -9.40 -18.06
N ALA A 52 -15.51 -8.26 -18.38
CA ALA A 52 -16.66 -7.68 -17.66
C ALA A 52 -17.84 -8.66 -17.50
N ARG A 53 -18.14 -9.45 -18.53
CA ARG A 53 -19.21 -10.45 -18.54
C ARG A 53 -19.03 -11.61 -17.54
N ASP A 54 -17.78 -11.87 -17.14
CA ASP A 54 -17.39 -13.01 -16.28
C ASP A 54 -17.11 -12.57 -14.84
N ARG A 55 -17.29 -11.27 -14.53
CA ARG A 55 -17.00 -10.68 -13.21
C ARG A 55 -18.06 -11.07 -12.18
N ASN A 56 -17.61 -11.50 -11.00
CA ASN A 56 -18.49 -11.69 -9.85
C ASN A 56 -18.55 -10.40 -9.02
N LEU A 57 -19.55 -9.56 -9.27
CA LEU A 57 -19.70 -8.25 -8.62
C LEU A 57 -19.89 -8.36 -7.10
N ASN A 58 -20.50 -9.43 -6.58
CA ASN A 58 -20.65 -9.62 -5.14
C ASN A 58 -19.30 -9.87 -4.45
N VAL A 59 -18.47 -10.74 -5.03
CA VAL A 59 -17.12 -11.02 -4.53
C VAL A 59 -16.26 -9.75 -4.59
N MET A 60 -16.32 -9.03 -5.69
CA MET A 60 -15.57 -7.78 -5.87
C MET A 60 -16.02 -6.70 -4.87
N GLY A 61 -17.32 -6.54 -4.67
CA GLY A 61 -17.87 -5.59 -3.70
C GLY A 61 -17.50 -5.93 -2.26
N SER A 62 -17.45 -7.22 -1.89
CA SER A 62 -16.97 -7.65 -0.57
C SER A 62 -15.48 -7.35 -0.41
N ALA A 63 -14.68 -7.71 -1.42
CA ALA A 63 -13.25 -7.47 -1.44
C ALA A 63 -12.90 -5.97 -1.35
N ALA A 64 -13.63 -5.11 -2.05
CA ALA A 64 -13.44 -3.66 -1.97
C ALA A 64 -13.68 -3.13 -0.55
N ARG A 65 -14.76 -3.58 0.12
CA ARG A 65 -15.06 -3.20 1.51
C ARG A 65 -13.98 -3.66 2.49
N GLU A 66 -13.43 -4.86 2.30
CA GLU A 66 -12.34 -5.38 3.14
C GLU A 66 -11.07 -4.54 2.99
N VAL A 67 -10.69 -4.20 1.77
CA VAL A 67 -9.54 -3.32 1.51
C VAL A 67 -9.78 -1.94 2.09
N GLU A 68 -10.96 -1.36 1.87
CA GLU A 68 -11.31 -0.04 2.43
C GLU A 68 -11.23 -0.03 3.95
N ALA A 69 -11.75 -1.05 4.63
CA ALA A 69 -11.67 -1.16 6.08
C ALA A 69 -10.21 -1.15 6.57
N GLY A 70 -9.32 -1.88 5.90
CA GLY A 70 -7.88 -1.83 6.19
C GLY A 70 -7.27 -0.45 5.91
N LEU A 71 -7.61 0.17 4.78
CA LEU A 71 -7.09 1.50 4.45
C LEU A 71 -7.56 2.59 5.42
N ARG A 72 -8.74 2.47 6.02
CA ARG A 72 -9.20 3.36 7.12
C ARG A 72 -8.31 3.23 8.36
N VAL A 73 -7.84 2.03 8.69
CA VAL A 73 -6.86 1.83 9.77
C VAL A 73 -5.54 2.53 9.44
N LEU A 74 -5.08 2.39 8.20
CA LEU A 74 -3.86 3.04 7.73
C LEU A 74 -4.00 4.57 7.71
N ASP A 75 -5.15 5.09 7.27
CA ASP A 75 -5.44 6.53 7.29
C ASP A 75 -5.35 7.10 8.71
N GLY A 76 -5.98 6.44 9.67
CA GLY A 76 -5.89 6.82 11.09
C GLY A 76 -4.45 6.81 11.62
N HIS A 77 -3.65 5.78 11.25
CA HIS A 77 -2.24 5.70 11.62
C HIS A 77 -1.40 6.86 11.04
N LEU A 78 -1.72 7.31 9.85
CA LEU A 78 -1.01 8.38 9.15
C LEU A 78 -1.31 9.79 9.67
N THR A 79 -2.25 9.94 10.59
CA THR A 79 -2.58 11.25 11.19
C THR A 79 -1.33 11.93 11.74
N GLY A 80 -1.01 13.11 11.21
CA GLY A 80 0.16 13.90 11.61
C GLY A 80 1.51 13.34 11.17
N LYS A 81 1.54 12.37 10.24
CA LYS A 81 2.76 11.76 9.74
C LYS A 81 2.96 12.01 8.25
N THR A 82 4.22 12.16 7.85
CA THR A 82 4.61 12.26 6.44
C THR A 82 4.71 10.88 5.78
N PHE A 83 5.19 9.89 6.52
CA PHE A 83 5.40 8.50 6.12
C PHE A 83 4.92 7.54 7.20
N ILE A 84 4.87 6.24 6.88
CA ILE A 84 4.39 5.19 7.81
C ILE A 84 5.08 5.25 9.19
N MET A 85 6.39 5.51 9.20
CA MET A 85 7.20 5.57 10.42
C MET A 85 7.39 7.01 10.96
N GLY A 86 6.56 7.97 10.57
CA GLY A 86 6.68 9.39 10.93
C GLY A 86 7.31 10.21 9.81
N ASP A 87 8.48 10.81 10.02
CA ASP A 87 9.12 11.67 9.03
C ASP A 87 10.09 10.93 8.10
N ALA A 88 10.40 9.67 8.40
CA ALA A 88 11.35 8.89 7.63
C ALA A 88 10.64 7.92 6.67
N PHE A 89 11.02 7.98 5.39
CA PHE A 89 10.61 7.00 4.39
C PHE A 89 11.30 5.65 4.63
N THR A 90 10.54 4.56 4.69
CA THR A 90 11.03 3.22 5.01
C THR A 90 10.55 2.16 4.02
N ALA A 91 10.97 0.92 4.21
CA ALA A 91 10.51 -0.24 3.45
C ALA A 91 8.99 -0.48 3.58
N ALA A 92 8.37 -0.05 4.68
CA ALA A 92 6.92 -0.10 4.87
C ALA A 92 6.18 0.78 3.84
N ASP A 93 6.70 1.98 3.57
CA ASP A 93 6.13 2.89 2.58
C ASP A 93 6.20 2.32 1.15
N ILE A 94 7.24 1.54 0.85
CA ILE A 94 7.34 0.86 -0.45
C ILE A 94 6.24 -0.20 -0.60
N ALA A 95 6.09 -1.07 0.40
CA ALA A 95 5.11 -2.15 0.35
C ALA A 95 3.67 -1.63 0.31
N LEU A 96 3.33 -0.73 1.22
CA LEU A 96 2.00 -0.13 1.31
C LEU A 96 1.71 0.83 0.14
N GLY A 97 2.73 1.52 -0.37
CA GLY A 97 2.60 2.39 -1.54
C GLY A 97 2.18 1.64 -2.81
N CYS A 98 2.68 0.41 -3.01
CA CYS A 98 2.23 -0.42 -4.13
C CYS A 98 0.74 -0.81 -4.00
N VAL A 99 0.24 -1.01 -2.78
CA VAL A 99 -1.19 -1.25 -2.52
C VAL A 99 -2.00 0.01 -2.80
N ALA A 100 -1.58 1.15 -2.26
CA ALA A 100 -2.25 2.42 -2.48
C ALA A 100 -2.33 2.79 -3.98
N TYR A 101 -1.25 2.58 -4.72
CA TYR A 101 -1.25 2.78 -6.17
C TYR A 101 -2.32 1.93 -6.87
N ARG A 102 -2.37 0.63 -6.57
CA ARG A 102 -3.38 -0.25 -7.14
C ARG A 102 -4.79 0.18 -6.76
N TRP A 103 -5.00 0.46 -5.47
CA TRP A 103 -6.30 0.92 -4.96
C TRP A 103 -6.81 2.13 -5.73
N TYR A 104 -6.02 3.21 -5.79
CA TYR A 104 -6.42 4.46 -6.45
C TYR A 104 -6.46 4.39 -7.99
N THR A 105 -5.88 3.36 -8.60
CA THR A 105 -5.91 3.19 -10.07
C THR A 105 -7.07 2.29 -10.52
N LEU A 106 -7.66 1.50 -9.62
CA LEU A 106 -8.83 0.68 -9.94
C LEU A 106 -10.07 1.56 -10.13
N ASP A 107 -10.91 1.19 -11.11
CA ASP A 107 -12.17 1.87 -11.42
C ASP A 107 -13.28 1.44 -10.45
N ILE A 108 -13.25 2.04 -9.26
CA ILE A 108 -14.20 1.83 -8.16
C ILE A 108 -14.42 3.15 -7.42
N ASP A 109 -15.51 3.22 -6.64
CA ASP A 109 -15.70 4.32 -5.68
C ASP A 109 -14.66 4.22 -4.56
N HIS A 110 -14.03 5.35 -4.24
CA HIS A 110 -13.04 5.44 -3.17
C HIS A 110 -13.59 6.25 -1.99
N ALA A 111 -13.39 5.73 -0.78
CA ALA A 111 -13.70 6.48 0.43
C ALA A 111 -12.79 7.70 0.55
N ASP A 112 -13.30 8.76 1.19
CA ASP A 112 -12.49 9.91 1.58
C ASP A 112 -11.56 9.52 2.74
N LEU A 113 -10.26 9.47 2.46
CA LEU A 113 -9.18 9.09 3.38
C LEU A 113 -8.06 10.14 3.29
N PRO A 114 -8.24 11.29 3.96
CA PRO A 114 -7.40 12.47 3.73
C PRO A 114 -5.92 12.28 4.10
N ASN A 115 -5.61 11.54 5.17
CA ASN A 115 -4.23 11.28 5.57
C ASN A 115 -3.54 10.30 4.62
N LEU A 116 -4.27 9.26 4.18
CA LEU A 116 -3.80 8.31 3.17
C LEU A 116 -3.54 9.02 1.85
N ASN A 117 -4.45 9.91 1.43
CA ASN A 117 -4.29 10.73 0.22
C ASN A 117 -3.04 11.61 0.32
N ALA A 118 -2.84 12.34 1.42
CA ALA A 118 -1.67 13.19 1.62
C ALA A 118 -0.36 12.40 1.56
N TRP A 119 -0.30 11.25 2.24
CA TRP A 119 0.85 10.34 2.20
C TRP A 119 1.10 9.81 0.78
N TYR A 120 0.05 9.40 0.07
CA TYR A 120 0.16 8.90 -1.30
C TYR A 120 0.68 10.00 -2.26
N GLU A 121 0.26 11.25 -2.10
CA GLU A 121 0.80 12.39 -2.86
C GLU A 121 2.32 12.60 -2.59
N HIS A 122 2.79 12.36 -1.36
CA HIS A 122 4.23 12.38 -1.07
C HIS A 122 4.98 11.26 -1.79
N LEU A 123 4.40 10.05 -1.85
CA LEU A 123 5.01 8.94 -2.58
C LEU A 123 5.11 9.21 -4.08
N LYS A 124 4.09 9.78 -4.70
CA LYS A 124 4.06 10.10 -6.14
C LYS A 124 5.20 11.05 -6.56
N LYS A 125 5.64 11.95 -5.67
CA LYS A 125 6.74 12.87 -5.92
C LYS A 125 8.13 12.19 -5.92
N ARG A 126 8.23 10.96 -5.44
CA ARG A 126 9.49 10.22 -5.42
C ARG A 126 9.76 9.61 -6.79
N HIS A 127 10.88 9.97 -7.40
CA HIS A 127 11.26 9.50 -8.74
C HIS A 127 11.19 7.97 -8.89
N GLY A 128 11.71 7.22 -7.90
CA GLY A 128 11.68 5.75 -7.92
C GLY A 128 10.26 5.19 -7.91
N PHE A 129 9.35 5.80 -7.15
CA PHE A 129 7.94 5.40 -7.09
C PHE A 129 7.23 5.73 -8.42
N ALA A 130 7.35 6.94 -8.89
CA ALA A 130 6.73 7.38 -10.15
C ALA A 130 7.18 6.52 -11.33
N LYS A 131 8.48 6.22 -11.42
CA LYS A 131 9.06 5.45 -12.54
C LYS A 131 8.73 3.96 -12.50
N ASN A 132 8.70 3.33 -11.31
CA ASN A 132 8.69 1.87 -11.21
C ASN A 132 7.40 1.29 -10.61
N VAL A 133 6.56 2.12 -9.97
CA VAL A 133 5.28 1.67 -9.40
C VAL A 133 4.10 2.19 -10.20
N MET A 134 4.12 3.45 -10.65
CA MET A 134 3.02 4.08 -11.36
C MET A 134 3.04 3.70 -12.86
N MET A 135 2.94 2.40 -13.11
CA MET A 135 2.86 1.82 -14.46
C MET A 135 1.43 1.34 -14.74
N PRO A 136 0.96 1.33 -15.99
CA PRO A 136 -0.38 0.82 -16.31
C PRO A 136 -0.63 -0.55 -15.68
N LEU A 137 -1.81 -0.74 -15.10
CA LEU A 137 -2.22 -2.02 -14.53
C LEU A 137 -2.52 -3.01 -15.67
N THR A 138 -1.84 -4.15 -15.67
CA THR A 138 -1.98 -5.19 -16.71
C THR A 138 -2.17 -6.58 -16.10
#